data_7eb368cc7234e3349cf41e033d41aa81
#
_entry.id   7eb368cc7234e3349cf41e033d41aa81
#
_cell.length_a   1.000
_cell.length_b   1.000
_cell.length_c   1.000
_cell.angle_alpha   90.00
_cell.angle_beta   90.00
_cell.angle_gamma   90.00
#
_symmetry.space_group_name_H-M   'P 1'
#
loop_
_entity.id
_entity.type
_entity.pdbx_description
1 polymer ?
#
loop_
_entity_poly.entity_id
_entity_poly.type
_entity_poly.pdbx_seq_one_letter_code
_entity_poly.pdbx_strand_id
1 'polypeptide(L)'
;ATSPSDFWSRWHISLSSWVRDYLYFPLALKHRRFSSIAFPSLLLSMVVMGLWHGASWNFVVWGVFHGIFLVVFTILRRKYSKPTEPFFKSKFGKPFSIFVTQYLVFFTFIVFIVQDFDHMWYALKKYVILDFETSQTIEIINENEFAILLIILFASLHYISYRLDGLHGKSNSEGQALPDIISKLKLRYWILFLISIILPISLFYVG
;
A
#
# COMPACT_ATOMS: atom_id res chain seq x y z
N ALA A 1 -7.31 1.47 -0.77
CA ALA A 1 -7.76 0.08 -0.70
C ALA A 1 -8.76 -0.10 0.43
N THR A 2 -9.76 -0.94 0.24
CA THR A 2 -10.82 -1.21 1.22
C THR A 2 -10.58 -2.49 2.02
N SER A 3 -9.49 -3.18 1.74
CA SER A 3 -9.09 -4.40 2.44
C SER A 3 -7.62 -4.74 2.16
N PRO A 4 -6.98 -5.60 2.97
CA PRO A 4 -5.64 -6.11 2.66
C PRO A 4 -5.54 -6.78 1.29
N SER A 5 -6.55 -7.54 0.88
CA SER A 5 -6.57 -8.16 -0.45
C SER A 5 -6.71 -7.13 -1.57
N ASP A 6 -7.54 -6.10 -1.40
CA ASP A 6 -7.68 -4.98 -2.34
C ASP A 6 -6.39 -4.14 -2.40
N PHE A 7 -5.67 -3.99 -1.28
CA PHE A 7 -4.35 -3.36 -1.26
C PHE A 7 -3.37 -4.11 -2.17
N TRP A 8 -3.19 -5.40 -2.00
CA TRP A 8 -2.26 -6.21 -2.78
C TRP A 8 -2.67 -6.40 -4.25
N SER A 9 -3.94 -6.20 -4.59
CA SER A 9 -4.38 -6.16 -5.98
C SER A 9 -4.00 -4.88 -6.72
N ARG A 10 -3.61 -3.83 -5.99
CA ARG A 10 -3.26 -2.49 -6.50
C ARG A 10 -1.82 -2.10 -6.27
N TRP A 11 -1.20 -2.62 -5.21
CA TRP A 11 0.18 -2.31 -4.81
C TRP A 11 1.13 -3.34 -5.38
N HIS A 12 2.19 -2.86 -5.99
CA HIS A 12 3.28 -3.68 -6.58
C HIS A 12 2.74 -4.86 -7.42
N ILE A 13 1.84 -4.58 -8.34
CA ILE A 13 1.01 -5.56 -9.05
C ILE A 13 1.86 -6.65 -9.71
N SER A 14 3.00 -6.31 -10.33
CA SER A 14 3.90 -7.27 -10.98
C SER A 14 4.43 -8.31 -10.00
N LEU A 15 4.98 -7.87 -8.83
CA LEU A 15 5.51 -8.74 -7.81
C LEU A 15 4.39 -9.55 -7.15
N SER A 16 3.28 -8.91 -6.80
CA SER A 16 2.12 -9.57 -6.20
C SER A 16 1.54 -10.66 -7.09
N SER A 17 1.44 -10.40 -8.40
CA SER A 17 0.98 -11.39 -9.37
C SER A 17 1.97 -12.55 -9.51
N TRP A 18 3.26 -12.25 -9.59
CA TRP A 18 4.29 -13.27 -9.68
C TRP A 18 4.29 -14.19 -8.45
N VAL A 19 4.27 -13.63 -7.23
CA VAL A 19 4.21 -14.41 -5.99
C VAL A 19 2.93 -15.23 -5.91
N ARG A 20 1.80 -14.68 -6.33
CA ARG A 20 0.51 -15.39 -6.37
C ARG A 20 0.57 -16.58 -7.33
N ASP A 21 1.06 -16.37 -8.55
CA ASP A 21 0.96 -17.33 -9.62
C ASP A 21 2.04 -18.44 -9.52
N TYR A 22 3.25 -18.08 -9.08
CA TYR A 22 4.37 -19.02 -9.03
C TYR A 22 4.66 -19.61 -7.64
N LEU A 23 4.15 -19.00 -6.57
CA LEU A 23 4.37 -19.50 -5.21
C LEU A 23 3.07 -19.92 -4.53
N TYR A 24 2.12 -18.98 -4.39
CA TYR A 24 0.88 -19.27 -3.66
C TYR A 24 0.03 -20.35 -4.33
N PHE A 25 -0.31 -20.21 -5.61
CA PHE A 25 -1.17 -21.17 -6.29
C PHE A 25 -0.56 -22.58 -6.38
N PRO A 26 0.71 -22.78 -6.76
CA PRO A 26 1.31 -24.11 -6.75
C PRO A 26 1.27 -24.78 -5.39
N LEU A 27 1.57 -24.04 -4.31
CA LEU A 27 1.53 -24.56 -2.95
C LEU A 27 0.10 -24.88 -2.50
N ALA A 28 -0.84 -23.99 -2.73
CA ALA A 28 -2.24 -24.15 -2.32
C ALA A 28 -2.95 -25.24 -3.11
N LEU A 29 -2.66 -25.40 -4.43
CA LEU A 29 -3.30 -26.38 -5.30
C LEU A 29 -2.72 -27.79 -5.15
N LYS A 30 -1.40 -27.92 -4.95
CA LYS A 30 -0.74 -29.23 -4.73
C LYS A 30 -1.34 -29.98 -3.56
N HIS A 31 -1.86 -29.26 -2.58
CA HIS A 31 -2.45 -29.83 -1.37
C HIS A 31 -3.95 -29.58 -1.24
N ARG A 32 -4.65 -29.57 -2.37
CA ARG A 32 -6.10 -29.26 -2.46
C ARG A 32 -7.00 -30.15 -1.57
N ARG A 33 -6.50 -31.33 -1.15
CA ARG A 33 -7.18 -32.21 -0.18
C ARG A 33 -7.24 -31.63 1.24
N PHE A 34 -6.37 -30.70 1.56
CA PHE A 34 -6.30 -30.08 2.89
C PHE A 34 -6.63 -28.58 2.76
N SER A 35 -7.89 -28.23 2.96
CA SER A 35 -8.34 -26.81 2.96
C SER A 35 -7.56 -25.95 3.98
N SER A 36 -6.90 -26.59 4.95
CA SER A 36 -6.05 -25.95 5.95
C SER A 36 -4.72 -25.41 5.40
N ILE A 37 -4.25 -25.87 4.22
CA ILE A 37 -2.95 -25.47 3.66
C ILE A 37 -2.98 -24.12 2.94
N ALA A 38 -4.16 -23.66 2.54
CA ALA A 38 -4.26 -22.36 1.86
C ALA A 38 -3.75 -21.18 2.71
N PHE A 39 -3.97 -21.20 4.02
CA PHE A 39 -3.49 -20.14 4.91
C PHE A 39 -1.97 -20.18 5.15
N PRO A 40 -1.35 -21.33 5.47
CA PRO A 40 0.12 -21.44 5.51
C PRO A 40 0.79 -21.07 4.19
N SER A 41 0.23 -21.45 3.05
CA SER A 41 0.76 -21.07 1.73
C SER A 41 0.72 -19.57 1.51
N LEU A 42 -0.36 -18.91 1.94
CA LEU A 42 -0.48 -17.46 1.86
C LEU A 42 0.54 -16.76 2.76
N LEU A 43 0.67 -17.23 4.01
CA LEU A 43 1.67 -16.70 4.96
C LEU A 43 3.09 -16.85 4.42
N LEU A 44 3.44 -18.06 3.96
CA LEU A 44 4.75 -18.33 3.38
C LEU A 44 5.03 -17.45 2.16
N SER A 45 4.04 -17.24 1.30
CA SER A 45 4.17 -16.38 0.13
C SER A 45 4.48 -14.93 0.51
N MET A 46 3.87 -14.43 1.59
CA MET A 46 4.15 -13.07 2.09
C MET A 46 5.52 -12.98 2.77
N VAL A 47 5.96 -14.03 3.47
CA VAL A 47 7.32 -14.10 4.04
C VAL A 47 8.37 -14.08 2.93
N VAL A 48 8.19 -14.85 1.86
CA VAL A 48 9.09 -14.84 0.69
C VAL A 48 9.11 -13.46 0.03
N MET A 49 7.95 -12.81 -0.07
CA MET A 49 7.87 -11.42 -0.57
C MET A 49 8.65 -10.45 0.32
N GLY A 50 8.61 -10.63 1.64
CA GLY A 50 9.45 -9.86 2.57
C GLY A 50 10.94 -10.10 2.35
N LEU A 51 11.37 -11.35 2.25
CA LEU A 51 12.77 -11.72 1.98
C LEU A 51 13.29 -11.21 0.63
N TRP A 52 12.40 -11.00 -0.33
CA TRP A 52 12.76 -10.37 -1.60
C TRP A 52 13.29 -8.93 -1.42
N HIS A 53 12.84 -8.20 -0.40
CA HIS A 53 13.33 -6.85 -0.09
C HIS A 53 14.72 -6.84 0.55
N GLY A 54 15.16 -7.95 1.14
CA GLY A 54 16.49 -8.06 1.73
C GLY A 54 16.58 -9.12 2.83
N ALA A 55 17.82 -9.47 3.18
CA ALA A 55 18.13 -10.48 4.19
C ALA A 55 18.13 -9.89 5.62
N SER A 56 17.02 -9.25 6.01
CA SER A 56 16.84 -8.73 7.37
C SER A 56 15.58 -9.31 8.01
N TRP A 57 15.63 -9.51 9.32
CA TRP A 57 14.49 -9.99 10.09
C TRP A 57 13.28 -9.05 10.01
N ASN A 58 13.50 -7.75 9.86
CA ASN A 58 12.44 -6.76 9.67
C ASN A 58 11.56 -7.09 8.46
N PHE A 59 12.16 -7.50 7.35
CA PHE A 59 11.41 -7.87 6.15
C PHE A 59 10.65 -9.18 6.32
N VAL A 60 11.21 -10.13 7.08
CA VAL A 60 10.50 -11.37 7.45
C VAL A 60 9.28 -11.04 8.30
N VAL A 61 9.47 -10.24 9.35
CA VAL A 61 8.38 -9.80 10.26
C VAL A 61 7.32 -9.01 9.51
N TRP A 62 7.73 -8.10 8.60
CA TRP A 62 6.83 -7.38 7.71
C TRP A 62 5.98 -8.32 6.85
N GLY A 63 6.59 -9.32 6.23
CA GLY A 63 5.88 -10.35 5.45
C GLY A 63 4.91 -11.15 6.32
N VAL A 64 5.31 -11.53 7.53
CA VAL A 64 4.44 -12.23 8.50
C VAL A 64 3.19 -11.39 8.82
N PHE A 65 3.35 -10.10 9.13
CA PHE A 65 2.19 -9.23 9.41
C PHE A 65 1.23 -9.14 8.23
N HIS A 66 1.73 -8.91 7.02
CA HIS A 66 0.90 -8.88 5.83
C HIS A 66 0.20 -10.21 5.59
N GLY A 67 0.89 -11.33 5.79
CA GLY A 67 0.30 -12.68 5.70
C GLY A 67 -0.81 -12.89 6.73
N ILE A 68 -0.59 -12.50 7.99
CA ILE A 68 -1.60 -12.58 9.06
C ILE A 68 -2.82 -11.71 8.70
N PHE A 69 -2.63 -10.48 8.26
CA PHE A 69 -3.74 -9.59 7.88
C PHE A 69 -4.58 -10.18 6.74
N LEU A 70 -3.95 -10.78 5.74
CA LEU A 70 -4.64 -11.45 4.64
C LEU A 70 -5.41 -12.68 5.12
N VAL A 71 -4.81 -13.51 5.97
CA VAL A 71 -5.46 -14.70 6.55
C VAL A 71 -6.65 -14.30 7.40
N VAL A 72 -6.46 -13.39 8.35
CA VAL A 72 -7.53 -12.90 9.25
C VAL A 72 -8.66 -12.28 8.43
N PHE A 73 -8.35 -11.39 7.50
CA PHE A 73 -9.35 -10.80 6.61
C PHE A 73 -10.13 -11.87 5.83
N THR A 74 -9.44 -12.88 5.29
CA THR A 74 -10.09 -13.97 4.54
C THR A 74 -11.03 -14.79 5.41
N ILE A 75 -10.62 -15.10 6.66
CA ILE A 75 -11.45 -15.81 7.63
C ILE A 75 -12.69 -14.97 7.99
N LEU A 76 -12.48 -13.70 8.35
CA LEU A 76 -13.57 -12.80 8.71
C LEU A 76 -14.57 -12.62 7.56
N ARG A 77 -14.07 -12.44 6.35
CA ARG A 77 -14.90 -12.33 5.15
C ARG A 77 -15.72 -13.60 4.90
N ARG A 78 -15.12 -14.78 5.03
CA ARG A 78 -15.84 -16.06 4.88
C ARG A 78 -16.96 -16.21 5.92
N LYS A 79 -16.68 -15.83 7.16
CA LYS A 79 -17.61 -16.01 8.29
C LYS A 79 -18.72 -14.96 8.32
N TYR A 80 -18.40 -13.71 8.00
CA TYR A 80 -19.27 -12.55 8.26
C TYR A 80 -19.68 -11.78 6.99
N SER A 81 -19.31 -12.22 5.78
CA SER A 81 -19.57 -11.43 4.56
C SER A 81 -21.05 -11.08 4.36
N LYS A 82 -21.94 -12.04 4.55
CA LYS A 82 -23.39 -11.82 4.34
C LYS A 82 -24.00 -10.76 5.28
N PRO A 83 -23.80 -10.84 6.62
CA PRO A 83 -24.40 -9.88 7.54
C PRO A 83 -23.72 -8.50 7.50
N THR A 84 -22.44 -8.40 7.13
CA THR A 84 -21.69 -7.14 7.18
C THR A 84 -21.59 -6.43 5.83
N GLU A 85 -21.95 -7.08 4.72
CA GLU A 85 -21.85 -6.52 3.38
C GLU A 85 -22.61 -5.18 3.21
N PRO A 86 -23.83 -5.00 3.74
CA PRO A 86 -24.53 -3.72 3.66
C PRO A 86 -23.79 -2.58 4.34
N PHE A 87 -23.15 -2.85 5.49
CA PHE A 87 -22.34 -1.85 6.19
C PHE A 87 -21.14 -1.44 5.35
N PHE A 88 -20.33 -2.40 4.86
CA PHE A 88 -19.12 -2.09 4.09
C PHE A 88 -19.40 -1.44 2.73
N LYS A 89 -20.60 -1.61 2.18
CA LYS A 89 -21.06 -0.90 0.98
C LYS A 89 -21.66 0.48 1.29
N SER A 90 -21.94 0.78 2.56
CA SER A 90 -22.55 2.04 2.98
C SER A 90 -21.60 3.24 2.82
N LYS A 91 -22.18 4.44 2.89
CA LYS A 91 -21.44 5.71 2.85
C LYS A 91 -20.39 5.85 3.96
N PHE A 92 -20.62 5.24 5.11
CA PHE A 92 -19.69 5.26 6.26
C PHE A 92 -18.76 4.05 6.30
N GLY A 93 -19.23 2.87 5.94
CA GLY A 93 -18.47 1.63 6.00
C GLY A 93 -17.30 1.59 5.01
N LYS A 94 -17.46 2.18 3.82
CA LYS A 94 -16.37 2.25 2.84
C LYS A 94 -15.20 3.12 3.32
N PRO A 95 -15.38 4.37 3.80
CA PRO A 95 -14.29 5.16 4.40
C PRO A 95 -13.67 4.47 5.62
N PHE A 96 -14.47 3.85 6.48
CA PHE A 96 -13.97 3.09 7.63
C PHE A 96 -13.06 1.94 7.19
N SER A 97 -13.45 1.18 6.18
CA SER A 97 -12.64 0.08 5.63
C SER A 97 -11.31 0.58 5.06
N ILE A 98 -11.35 1.72 4.36
CA ILE A 98 -10.13 2.38 3.85
C ILE A 98 -9.23 2.78 5.02
N PHE A 99 -9.78 3.43 6.03
CA PHE A 99 -9.02 3.87 7.21
C PHE A 99 -8.35 2.68 7.92
N VAL A 100 -9.10 1.62 8.22
CA VAL A 100 -8.56 0.42 8.87
C VAL A 100 -7.47 -0.22 8.01
N THR A 101 -7.68 -0.34 6.70
CA THR A 101 -6.69 -0.93 5.80
C THR A 101 -5.41 -0.10 5.77
N GLN A 102 -5.51 1.22 5.66
CA GLN A 102 -4.35 2.12 5.66
C GLN A 102 -3.63 2.11 7.01
N TYR A 103 -4.37 2.09 8.11
CA TYR A 103 -3.79 1.96 9.45
C TYR A 103 -2.94 0.70 9.57
N LEU A 104 -3.44 -0.46 9.13
CA LEU A 104 -2.67 -1.71 9.12
C LEU A 104 -1.45 -1.64 8.19
N VAL A 105 -1.56 -1.03 7.03
CA VAL A 105 -0.44 -0.87 6.09
C VAL A 105 0.64 0.03 6.68
N PHE A 106 0.28 1.18 7.27
CA PHE A 106 1.26 2.07 7.92
C PHE A 106 1.92 1.41 9.12
N PHE A 107 1.18 0.63 9.91
CA PHE A 107 1.76 -0.20 10.97
C PHE A 107 2.89 -1.09 10.43
N THR A 108 2.69 -1.74 9.29
CA THR A 108 3.73 -2.60 8.70
C THR A 108 4.89 -1.80 8.10
N PHE A 109 4.67 -0.56 7.64
CA PHE A 109 5.75 0.29 7.16
C PHE A 109 6.72 0.70 8.27
N ILE A 110 6.27 0.85 9.51
CA ILE A 110 7.17 1.07 10.66
C ILE A 110 8.15 -0.11 10.77
N VAL A 111 7.64 -1.34 10.69
CA VAL A 111 8.48 -2.55 10.72
C VAL A 111 9.47 -2.59 9.55
N PHE A 112 9.05 -2.12 8.39
CA PHE A 112 9.86 -2.12 7.17
C PHE A 112 11.01 -1.11 7.23
N ILE A 113 10.75 0.09 7.78
CA ILE A 113 11.67 1.23 7.74
C ILE A 113 12.64 1.20 8.94
N VAL A 114 12.14 0.89 10.14
CA VAL A 114 12.94 0.95 11.37
C VAL A 114 13.70 -0.36 11.55
N GLN A 115 15.01 -0.32 11.30
CA GLN A 115 15.88 -1.52 11.28
C GLN A 115 16.28 -1.97 12.69
N ASP A 116 16.42 -1.05 13.62
CA ASP A 116 16.72 -1.36 15.01
C ASP A 116 15.47 -1.88 15.72
N PHE A 117 15.61 -3.02 16.41
CA PHE A 117 14.49 -3.72 17.02
C PHE A 117 13.85 -2.92 18.18
N ASP A 118 14.65 -2.27 19.01
CA ASP A 118 14.16 -1.54 20.17
C ASP A 118 13.43 -0.27 19.74
N HIS A 119 14.00 0.45 18.77
CA HIS A 119 13.34 1.61 18.15
C HIS A 119 12.06 1.23 17.38
N MET A 120 12.08 0.10 16.67
CA MET A 120 10.90 -0.43 15.99
C MET A 120 9.77 -0.73 16.99
N TRP A 121 10.11 -1.43 18.08
CA TRP A 121 9.12 -1.78 19.11
C TRP A 121 8.56 -0.55 19.81
N TYR A 122 9.41 0.44 20.09
CA TYR A 122 8.99 1.71 20.65
C TYR A 122 8.03 2.46 19.70
N ALA A 123 8.39 2.56 18.43
CA ALA A 123 7.56 3.22 17.41
C ALA A 123 6.20 2.50 17.21
N LEU A 124 6.20 1.16 17.20
CA LEU A 124 4.97 0.38 17.11
C LEU A 124 4.05 0.60 18.31
N LYS A 125 4.61 0.65 19.53
CA LYS A 125 3.82 0.96 20.73
C LYS A 125 3.19 2.35 20.63
N LYS A 126 3.97 3.38 20.30
CA LYS A 126 3.44 4.74 20.12
C LYS A 126 2.38 4.80 19.03
N TYR A 127 2.58 4.11 17.91
CA TYR A 127 1.60 4.04 16.83
C TYR A 127 0.28 3.40 17.26
N VAL A 128 0.32 2.28 17.98
CA VAL A 128 -0.89 1.57 18.44
C VAL A 128 -1.67 2.37 19.49
N ILE A 129 -0.95 3.04 20.41
CA ILE A 129 -1.57 3.85 21.48
C ILE A 129 -2.00 5.23 20.95
N LEU A 130 -1.57 5.61 19.73
CA LEU A 130 -1.77 6.93 19.14
C LEU A 130 -1.17 8.05 20.01
N ASP A 131 -0.03 7.75 20.64
CA ASP A 131 0.73 8.69 21.46
C ASP A 131 1.65 9.54 20.58
N PHE A 132 1.13 10.67 20.13
CA PHE A 132 1.84 11.63 19.30
C PHE A 132 2.19 12.87 20.13
N GLU A 133 3.48 13.14 20.28
CA GLU A 133 3.95 14.40 20.85
C GLU A 133 3.79 15.52 19.82
N THR A 134 2.86 16.43 20.09
CA THR A 134 2.51 17.52 19.17
C THR A 134 3.69 18.41 18.83
N SER A 135 4.59 18.69 19.79
CA SER A 135 5.79 19.49 19.59
C SER A 135 6.75 18.86 18.58
N GLN A 136 7.08 17.59 18.75
CA GLN A 136 7.93 16.85 17.83
C GLN A 136 7.29 16.69 16.46
N THR A 137 5.97 16.54 16.40
CA THR A 137 5.25 16.44 15.13
C THR A 137 5.35 17.75 14.34
N ILE A 138 5.22 18.90 15.00
CA ILE A 138 5.36 20.22 14.35
C ILE A 138 6.79 20.42 13.86
N GLU A 139 7.80 20.04 14.65
CA GLU A 139 9.20 20.13 14.27
C GLU A 139 9.49 19.29 13.01
N ILE A 140 9.06 18.03 12.98
CA ILE A 140 9.20 17.15 11.80
C ILE A 140 8.50 17.75 10.56
N ILE A 141 7.32 18.35 10.73
CA ILE A 141 6.60 19.02 9.64
C ILE A 141 7.43 20.18 9.09
N ASN A 142 7.97 21.02 9.96
CA ASN A 142 8.74 22.20 9.56
C ASN A 142 10.06 21.81 8.88
N GLU A 143 10.74 20.78 9.38
CA GLU A 143 11.97 20.27 8.76
C GLU A 143 11.75 19.60 7.40
N ASN A 144 10.53 19.11 7.14
CA ASN A 144 10.21 18.38 5.93
C ASN A 144 9.13 19.06 5.07
N GLU A 145 9.03 20.39 5.13
CA GLU A 145 8.01 21.17 4.39
C GLU A 145 7.94 20.80 2.91
N PHE A 146 9.08 20.70 2.25
CA PHE A 146 9.14 20.38 0.83
C PHE A 146 8.63 18.97 0.52
N ALA A 147 8.99 17.98 1.34
CA ALA A 147 8.48 16.61 1.18
C ALA A 147 6.97 16.54 1.38
N ILE A 148 6.44 17.29 2.35
CA ILE A 148 5.01 17.37 2.62
C ILE A 148 4.27 18.03 1.46
N LEU A 149 4.81 19.13 0.91
CA LEU A 149 4.27 19.79 -0.28
C LEU A 149 4.22 18.83 -1.48
N LEU A 150 5.28 18.05 -1.70
CA LEU A 150 5.28 17.02 -2.75
C LEU A 150 4.21 15.96 -2.52
N ILE A 151 4.06 15.46 -1.30
CA ILE A 151 3.02 14.49 -0.95
C ILE A 151 1.63 15.04 -1.24
N ILE A 152 1.36 16.28 -0.83
CA ILE A 152 0.09 16.96 -1.09
C ILE A 152 -0.15 17.13 -2.60
N LEU A 153 0.90 17.53 -3.34
CA LEU A 153 0.82 17.67 -4.80
C LEU A 153 0.49 16.33 -5.46
N PHE A 154 1.22 15.26 -5.13
CA PHE A 154 0.96 13.93 -5.68
C PHE A 154 -0.44 13.41 -5.31
N ALA A 155 -0.85 13.58 -4.06
CA ALA A 155 -2.20 13.19 -3.62
C ALA A 155 -3.29 13.97 -4.38
N SER A 156 -3.07 15.27 -4.61
CA SER A 156 -3.98 16.12 -5.37
C SER A 156 -4.06 15.71 -6.84
N LEU A 157 -2.93 15.47 -7.48
CA LEU A 157 -2.87 14.97 -8.85
C LEU A 157 -3.55 13.61 -8.99
N HIS A 158 -3.32 12.71 -8.04
CA HIS A 158 -3.96 11.39 -8.04
C HIS A 158 -5.49 11.50 -7.84
N TYR A 159 -5.94 12.39 -6.96
CA TYR A 159 -7.37 12.66 -6.76
C TYR A 159 -8.02 13.26 -8.02
N ILE A 160 -7.37 14.24 -8.65
CA ILE A 160 -7.85 14.84 -9.90
C ILE A 160 -7.94 13.78 -11.00
N SER A 161 -6.89 12.97 -11.17
CA SER A 161 -6.88 11.82 -12.09
C SER A 161 -8.07 10.90 -11.86
N TYR A 162 -8.26 10.46 -10.62
CA TYR A 162 -9.38 9.59 -10.25
C TYR A 162 -10.75 10.21 -10.56
N ARG A 163 -10.89 11.52 -10.37
CA ARG A 163 -12.15 12.24 -10.70
C ARG A 163 -12.36 12.36 -12.19
N LEU A 164 -11.33 12.61 -12.96
CA LEU A 164 -11.39 12.67 -14.43
C LEU A 164 -11.74 11.32 -15.03
N ASP A 165 -11.12 10.23 -14.57
CA ASP A 165 -11.46 8.86 -15.00
C ASP A 165 -12.92 8.52 -14.70
N GLY A 166 -13.42 8.95 -13.53
CA GLY A 166 -14.83 8.78 -13.16
C GLY A 166 -15.82 9.56 -14.03
N LEU A 167 -15.39 10.66 -14.64
CA LEU A 167 -16.20 11.44 -15.59
C LEU A 167 -16.19 10.82 -16.99
N HIS A 168 -15.05 10.22 -17.42
CA HIS A 168 -14.91 9.58 -18.73
C HIS A 168 -15.46 8.15 -18.76
N GLY A 169 -15.53 7.45 -17.62
CA GLY A 169 -16.07 6.08 -17.52
C GLY A 169 -17.58 5.96 -17.82
N LYS A 170 -18.27 7.08 -18.08
CA LYS A 170 -19.64 7.08 -18.61
C LYS A 170 -19.72 7.13 -20.14
N SER A 171 -18.61 7.29 -20.83
CA SER A 171 -18.51 7.30 -22.27
C SER A 171 -17.49 6.25 -22.71
N ASN A 172 -17.97 5.04 -23.02
CA ASN A 172 -17.30 3.93 -23.69
C ASN A 172 -15.98 3.39 -23.08
N SER A 173 -16.10 2.18 -22.54
CA SER A 173 -15.11 1.09 -22.53
C SER A 173 -13.65 1.50 -22.90
N GLU A 174 -12.84 1.55 -21.90
CA GLU A 174 -11.39 1.52 -21.78
C GLU A 174 -10.88 2.71 -20.97
N GLY A 175 -10.50 2.45 -19.72
CA GLY A 175 -9.90 3.44 -18.82
C GLY A 175 -8.48 3.81 -19.23
N GLN A 176 -8.35 4.60 -20.29
CA GLN A 176 -7.06 5.01 -20.89
C GLN A 176 -6.88 6.53 -21.05
N ALA A 177 -7.75 7.34 -20.44
CA ALA A 177 -7.70 8.80 -20.68
C ALA A 177 -6.37 9.44 -20.25
N LEU A 178 -5.81 9.06 -19.10
CA LEU A 178 -4.56 9.65 -18.58
C LEU A 178 -3.31 9.10 -19.27
N PRO A 179 -3.13 7.78 -19.45
CA PRO A 179 -2.04 7.25 -20.27
C PRO A 179 -2.03 7.81 -21.69
N ASP A 180 -3.20 7.99 -22.31
CA ASP A 180 -3.31 8.56 -23.67
C ASP A 180 -2.95 10.04 -23.73
N ILE A 181 -3.35 10.84 -22.73
CA ILE A 181 -2.95 12.25 -22.64
C ILE A 181 -1.44 12.35 -22.40
N ILE A 182 -0.92 11.55 -21.50
CA ILE A 182 0.50 11.50 -21.15
C ILE A 182 1.33 11.03 -22.34
N SER A 183 0.91 10.00 -23.07
CA SER A 183 1.62 9.49 -24.24
C SER A 183 1.64 10.49 -25.42
N LYS A 184 0.67 11.38 -25.49
CA LYS A 184 0.58 12.44 -26.51
C LYS A 184 1.37 13.71 -26.15
N LEU A 185 1.88 13.80 -24.92
CA LEU A 185 2.75 14.92 -24.54
C LEU A 185 4.03 14.92 -25.38
N LYS A 186 4.34 16.05 -25.99
CA LYS A 186 5.59 16.22 -26.74
C LYS A 186 6.79 16.02 -25.79
N LEU A 187 7.85 15.40 -26.27
CA LEU A 187 9.08 15.11 -25.54
C LEU A 187 9.59 16.31 -24.70
N ARG A 188 9.45 17.54 -25.23
CA ARG A 188 9.84 18.77 -24.53
C ARG A 188 9.16 18.96 -23.18
N TYR A 189 7.89 18.54 -23.04
CA TYR A 189 7.17 18.65 -21.75
C TYR A 189 7.62 17.57 -20.76
N TRP A 190 7.99 16.39 -21.27
CA TRP A 190 8.62 15.36 -20.45
C TRP A 190 9.99 15.80 -19.93
N ILE A 191 10.80 16.42 -20.78
CA ILE A 191 12.11 16.97 -20.38
C ILE A 191 11.92 18.04 -19.32
N LEU A 192 10.99 19.00 -19.50
CA LEU A 192 10.68 20.03 -18.51
C LEU A 192 10.20 19.43 -17.19
N PHE A 193 9.34 18.41 -17.24
CA PHE A 193 8.88 17.70 -16.05
C PHE A 193 10.03 17.00 -15.31
N LEU A 194 10.89 16.30 -16.02
CA LEU A 194 12.06 15.65 -15.42
C LEU A 194 13.04 16.68 -14.82
N ILE A 195 13.31 17.78 -15.53
CA ILE A 195 14.14 18.86 -15.00
C ILE A 195 13.54 19.47 -13.74
N SER A 196 12.23 19.68 -13.70
CA SER A 196 11.54 20.22 -12.52
C SER A 196 11.60 19.32 -11.28
N ILE A 197 11.83 18.01 -11.48
CA ILE A 197 12.01 17.03 -10.39
C ILE A 197 13.50 16.92 -10.04
N ILE A 198 14.37 16.76 -11.01
CA ILE A 198 15.81 16.48 -10.81
C ILE A 198 16.52 17.71 -10.25
N LEU A 199 16.20 18.92 -10.75
CA LEU A 199 16.87 20.16 -10.34
C LEU A 199 16.70 20.46 -8.85
N PRO A 200 15.49 20.40 -8.24
CA PRO A 200 15.34 20.54 -6.79
C PRO A 200 16.08 19.47 -6.02
N ILE A 201 15.98 18.18 -6.45
CA ILE A 201 16.67 17.08 -5.77
C ILE A 201 18.18 17.32 -5.75
N SER A 202 18.77 17.73 -6.87
CA SER A 202 20.21 18.00 -6.95
C SER A 202 20.65 19.22 -6.14
N LEU A 203 19.81 20.24 -6.01
CA LEU A 203 20.11 21.43 -5.21
C LEU A 203 20.02 21.18 -3.70
N PHE A 204 19.15 20.28 -3.26
CA PHE A 204 18.98 19.95 -1.85
C PHE A 204 19.86 18.76 -1.37
N TYR A 205 20.47 18.01 -2.29
CA TYR A 205 21.33 16.86 -1.93
C TYR A 205 22.83 17.21 -1.81
N VAL A 206 23.21 18.45 -2.07
CA VAL A 206 24.59 18.96 -2.00
C VAL A 206 24.81 19.85 -0.76
N GLY A 207 24.08 19.59 0.33
CA GLY A 207 24.23 20.25 1.61
C GLY A 207 24.70 19.31 2.70
#